data_4f6c4d1781cedbd81f14f50a989d69fc
#
_entry.id   4f6c4d1781cedbd81f14f50a989d69fc
#
_cell.length_a   1.000
_cell.length_b   1.000
_cell.length_c   1.000
_cell.angle_alpha   90.00
_cell.angle_beta   90.00
_cell.angle_gamma   90.00
#
_symmetry.space_group_name_H-M   'P 1'
#
loop_
_entity.id
_entity.type
_entity.pdbx_description
1 polymer ?
#
loop_
_entity_poly.entity_id
_entity_poly.type
_entity_poly.pdbx_seq_one_letter_code
_entity_poly.pdbx_strand_id
1 'polypeptide(L)'
;MELIDAVTDFSIEKDIVRPEYDVEFRISEDREVFAWGRNEQFNYELVPYQVYSALCCVAYCNEIPINMEQLTEYSINHSPYRGDIAIAYTVWNCSDTKGSGRSLILALQKYFSSHAKVNRLVTLSPLTEMAKRFHLSNGARLLSTNPESYNFEYGI
;
A
#
# COMPACT_ATOMS: atom_id res chain seq x y z
N MET A 1 16.40 -5.73 3.50
CA MET A 1 15.13 -5.24 2.96
C MET A 1 14.68 -4.02 3.74
N GLU A 2 14.10 -3.10 3.06
CA GLU A 2 13.68 -1.81 3.62
C GLU A 2 12.42 -1.30 2.95
N LEU A 3 11.78 -0.31 3.55
CA LEU A 3 10.70 0.42 2.93
C LEU A 3 11.26 1.41 1.90
N ILE A 4 10.74 1.32 0.69
CA ILE A 4 11.06 2.24 -0.41
C ILE A 4 9.79 3.02 -0.71
N ASP A 5 9.83 4.34 -0.60
CA ASP A 5 8.71 5.21 -0.93
C ASP A 5 8.83 5.80 -2.33
N ALA A 6 7.74 6.37 -2.82
CA ALA A 6 7.67 7.05 -4.11
C ALA A 6 8.27 6.23 -5.27
N VAL A 7 7.95 4.95 -5.30
CA VAL A 7 8.40 4.06 -6.38
C VAL A 7 7.79 4.52 -7.69
N THR A 8 8.64 4.83 -8.67
CA THR A 8 8.22 5.34 -9.98
C THR A 8 8.61 4.45 -11.15
N ASP A 9 9.56 3.54 -10.92
CA ASP A 9 10.01 2.60 -11.94
C ASP A 9 9.48 1.21 -11.61
N PHE A 10 8.45 0.84 -12.34
CA PHE A 10 7.85 -0.45 -12.20
C PHE A 10 8.03 -1.22 -13.49
N SER A 11 9.05 -2.02 -13.59
CA SER A 11 8.97 -3.17 -14.48
C SER A 11 8.09 -4.21 -13.82
N ILE A 12 6.76 -3.93 -13.63
CA ILE A 12 6.05 -4.67 -12.69
C ILE A 12 5.34 -5.82 -13.20
N GLU A 13 5.79 -6.59 -12.53
CA GLU A 13 5.35 -7.87 -12.12
C GLU A 13 3.95 -7.81 -11.60
N LYS A 14 3.13 -8.63 -12.23
CA LYS A 14 1.78 -8.88 -11.78
C LYS A 14 1.81 -9.42 -10.37
N ASP A 15 0.80 -9.07 -9.60
CA ASP A 15 0.56 -9.70 -8.31
C ASP A 15 0.48 -11.23 -8.50
N ILE A 16 1.34 -11.97 -7.81
CA ILE A 16 1.36 -13.44 -7.91
C ILE A 16 0.08 -14.07 -7.36
N VAL A 17 -0.63 -13.39 -6.48
CA VAL A 17 -1.89 -13.85 -5.89
C VAL A 17 -3.08 -13.44 -6.74
N ARG A 18 -3.01 -12.26 -7.35
CA ARG A 18 -4.09 -11.68 -8.17
C ARG A 18 -3.51 -11.03 -9.43
N PRO A 19 -3.08 -11.84 -10.39
CA PRO A 19 -2.45 -11.32 -11.61
C PRO A 19 -3.37 -10.47 -12.49
N GLU A 20 -4.67 -10.51 -12.24
CA GLU A 20 -5.67 -9.70 -12.93
C GLU A 20 -5.66 -8.21 -12.52
N TYR A 21 -4.99 -7.85 -11.44
CA TYR A 21 -4.91 -6.44 -11.05
C TYR A 21 -4.07 -5.64 -12.02
N ASP A 22 -4.67 -4.57 -12.52
CA ASP A 22 -4.00 -3.62 -13.39
C ASP A 22 -3.22 -2.60 -12.55
N VAL A 23 -1.92 -2.80 -12.52
CA VAL A 23 -1.01 -1.95 -11.78
C VAL A 23 -0.89 -0.56 -12.41
N GLU A 24 -0.84 -0.48 -13.74
CA GLU A 24 -0.74 0.80 -14.45
C GLU A 24 -1.92 1.70 -14.14
N PHE A 25 -3.12 1.14 -14.12
CA PHE A 25 -4.33 1.87 -13.74
C PHE A 25 -4.21 2.46 -12.33
N ARG A 26 -3.68 1.69 -11.39
CA ARG A 26 -3.55 2.13 -10.00
C ARG A 26 -2.51 3.21 -9.81
N ILE A 27 -1.48 3.21 -10.63
CA ILE A 27 -0.42 4.21 -10.63
C ILE A 27 -0.84 5.48 -11.38
N SER A 28 -1.57 5.33 -12.48
CA SER A 28 -2.00 6.46 -13.34
C SER A 28 -2.87 7.48 -12.61
N GLU A 29 -3.44 7.11 -11.48
CA GLU A 29 -4.23 7.98 -10.61
C GLU A 29 -3.38 8.93 -9.75
N ASP A 30 -2.08 9.02 -10.01
CA ASP A 30 -1.14 9.89 -9.30
C ASP A 30 -1.08 9.61 -7.80
N ARG A 31 -1.10 8.34 -7.46
CA ARG A 31 -1.04 7.85 -6.09
C ARG A 31 0.35 7.37 -5.74
N GLU A 32 0.66 7.41 -4.46
CA GLU A 32 1.96 7.01 -3.98
C GLU A 32 2.06 5.49 -3.89
N VAL A 33 3.19 4.94 -4.31
CA VAL A 33 3.45 3.51 -4.23
C VAL A 33 4.66 3.26 -3.35
N PHE A 34 4.47 2.39 -2.38
CA PHE A 34 5.52 1.94 -1.47
C PHE A 34 5.90 0.51 -1.81
N ALA A 35 7.16 0.18 -1.58
CA ALA A 35 7.67 -1.16 -1.76
C ALA A 35 8.44 -1.65 -0.54
N TRP A 36 8.40 -2.94 -0.33
CA TRP A 36 9.33 -3.65 0.54
C TRP A 36 10.35 -4.33 -0.33
N GLY A 37 11.58 -3.89 -0.24
CA GLY A 37 12.60 -4.32 -1.17
C GLY A 37 14.01 -3.94 -0.73
N ARG A 38 14.91 -4.03 -1.69
CA ARG A 38 16.32 -3.68 -1.50
C ARG A 38 16.89 -3.09 -2.76
N ASN A 39 17.94 -2.29 -2.60
CA ASN A 39 18.78 -1.88 -3.71
C ASN A 39 19.87 -2.95 -3.93
N GLU A 40 20.02 -3.40 -5.15
CA GLU A 40 21.08 -4.33 -5.54
C GLU A 40 21.97 -3.70 -6.60
N GLN A 41 23.22 -4.13 -6.63
CA GLN A 41 24.20 -3.70 -7.61
C GLN A 41 24.91 -4.92 -8.18
N PHE A 42 24.81 -5.10 -9.49
CA PHE A 42 25.58 -6.15 -10.16
C PHE A 42 27.04 -5.74 -10.26
N ASN A 43 27.96 -6.74 -10.17
CA ASN A 43 29.40 -6.54 -10.25
C ASN A 43 29.85 -5.93 -11.59
N TYR A 44 29.01 -5.99 -12.62
CA TYR A 44 29.32 -5.52 -13.97
C TYR A 44 28.58 -4.25 -14.35
N GLU A 45 27.60 -3.85 -13.56
CA GLU A 45 26.79 -2.65 -13.79
C GLU A 45 27.04 -1.64 -12.68
N LEU A 46 27.32 -0.41 -13.09
CA LEU A 46 27.54 0.70 -12.16
C LEU A 46 26.21 1.32 -11.68
N VAL A 47 25.08 0.90 -12.27
CA VAL A 47 23.78 1.44 -11.94
C VAL A 47 23.09 0.50 -10.95
N PRO A 48 22.74 0.97 -9.74
CA PRO A 48 21.96 0.18 -8.79
C PRO A 48 20.55 -0.08 -9.36
N TYR A 49 20.04 -1.27 -9.11
CA TYR A 49 18.64 -1.60 -9.41
C TYR A 49 17.91 -2.02 -8.15
N GLN A 50 16.58 -1.89 -8.18
CA GLN A 50 15.73 -2.20 -7.05
C GLN A 50 15.05 -3.55 -7.25
N VAL A 51 15.03 -4.35 -6.18
CA VAL A 51 14.30 -5.62 -6.13
C VAL A 51 13.18 -5.48 -5.13
N TYR A 52 11.94 -5.68 -5.59
CA TYR A 52 10.75 -5.57 -4.78
C TYR A 52 10.18 -6.93 -4.42
N SER A 53 9.81 -7.11 -3.15
CA SER A 53 9.13 -8.32 -2.67
C SER A 53 7.64 -8.09 -2.47
N ALA A 54 7.24 -6.88 -2.15
CA ALA A 54 5.84 -6.50 -2.02
C ALA A 54 5.67 -5.02 -2.38
N LEU A 55 4.47 -4.68 -2.84
CA LEU A 55 4.08 -3.32 -3.20
C LEU A 55 2.77 -2.95 -2.53
N CYS A 56 2.61 -1.66 -2.23
CA CYS A 56 1.37 -1.11 -1.69
C CYS A 56 1.09 0.24 -2.31
N CYS A 57 -0.13 0.42 -2.81
CA CYS A 57 -0.61 1.72 -3.24
C CYS A 57 -1.30 2.43 -2.07
N VAL A 58 -1.01 3.72 -1.94
CA VAL A 58 -1.58 4.56 -0.89
C VAL A 58 -2.18 5.81 -1.52
N ALA A 59 -3.41 6.11 -1.15
CA ALA A 59 -4.06 7.38 -1.44
C ALA A 59 -4.19 8.18 -0.14
N TYR A 60 -4.16 9.49 -0.26
CA TYR A 60 -4.36 10.39 0.88
C TYR A 60 -5.74 11.03 0.78
N CYS A 61 -6.60 10.72 1.72
CA CYS A 61 -8.01 11.11 1.68
C CYS A 61 -8.37 12.02 2.84
N ASN A 62 -9.44 12.81 2.66
CA ASN A 62 -10.04 13.61 3.72
C ASN A 62 -11.18 12.88 4.44
N GLU A 63 -11.66 11.78 3.87
CA GLU A 63 -12.67 10.89 4.44
C GLU A 63 -12.30 9.44 4.15
N ILE A 64 -12.86 8.50 4.90
CA ILE A 64 -12.59 7.07 4.72
C ILE A 64 -13.49 6.52 3.61
N PRO A 65 -12.90 6.05 2.49
CA PRO A 65 -13.68 5.48 1.40
C PRO A 65 -14.11 4.05 1.71
N ILE A 66 -15.27 3.65 1.20
CA ILE A 66 -15.79 2.28 1.33
C ILE A 66 -15.74 1.51 0.00
N ASN A 67 -15.38 2.18 -1.09
CA ASN A 67 -15.21 1.58 -2.42
C ASN A 67 -14.22 2.41 -3.24
N MET A 68 -13.88 1.94 -4.43
CA MET A 68 -12.90 2.62 -5.30
C MET A 68 -13.41 3.95 -5.85
N GLU A 69 -14.71 4.09 -6.05
CA GLU A 69 -15.32 5.35 -6.48
C GLU A 69 -15.12 6.43 -5.41
N GLN A 70 -15.41 6.11 -4.15
CA GLN A 70 -15.18 7.02 -3.03
C GLN A 70 -13.70 7.28 -2.80
N LEU A 71 -12.83 6.28 -3.03
CA LEU A 71 -11.39 6.47 -2.95
C LEU A 71 -10.94 7.59 -3.91
N THR A 72 -11.43 7.56 -5.13
CA THR A 72 -11.14 8.61 -6.12
C THR A 72 -11.75 9.95 -5.72
N GLU A 73 -12.99 9.95 -5.26
CA GLU A 73 -13.69 11.16 -4.84
C GLU A 73 -13.01 11.85 -3.65
N TYR A 74 -12.57 11.09 -2.66
CA TYR A 74 -12.00 11.62 -1.42
C TYR A 74 -10.50 11.86 -1.48
N SER A 75 -9.82 11.41 -2.54
CA SER A 75 -8.36 11.53 -2.68
C SER A 75 -7.94 12.98 -2.91
N ILE A 76 -6.99 13.43 -2.08
CA ILE A 76 -6.27 14.69 -2.26
C ILE A 76 -4.80 14.36 -2.06
N ASN A 77 -4.10 14.05 -3.16
CA ASN A 77 -2.76 13.44 -3.11
C ASN A 77 -1.62 14.45 -3.16
N HIS A 78 -1.90 15.72 -3.42
CA HIS A 78 -0.87 16.74 -3.60
C HIS A 78 -0.77 17.69 -2.40
N SER A 79 0.49 17.98 -2.00
CA SER A 79 0.79 19.05 -1.08
C SER A 79 0.49 20.42 -1.74
N PRO A 80 0.01 21.46 -0.99
CA PRO A 80 -0.13 21.48 0.46
C PRO A 80 -1.47 20.96 1.00
N TYR A 81 -2.38 20.54 0.13
CA TYR A 81 -3.75 20.17 0.48
C TYR A 81 -3.98 18.68 0.60
N ARG A 82 -2.91 17.90 0.68
CA ARG A 82 -2.99 16.44 0.77
C ARG A 82 -3.87 16.01 1.96
N GLY A 83 -4.71 15.00 1.75
CA GLY A 83 -5.54 14.42 2.80
C GLY A 83 -4.71 13.86 3.96
N ASP A 84 -5.28 13.86 5.15
CA ASP A 84 -4.59 13.46 6.39
C ASP A 84 -4.84 12.00 6.79
N ILE A 85 -5.62 11.27 6.00
CA ILE A 85 -5.86 9.84 6.17
C ILE A 85 -5.14 9.08 5.05
N ALA A 86 -4.14 8.29 5.41
CA ALA A 86 -3.48 7.40 4.44
C ALA A 86 -4.34 6.15 4.24
N ILE A 87 -4.73 5.88 3.02
CA ILE A 87 -5.52 4.71 2.64
C ILE A 87 -4.65 3.73 1.88
N ALA A 88 -4.31 2.61 2.52
CA ALA A 88 -3.67 1.49 1.87
C ALA A 88 -4.73 0.65 1.15
N TYR A 89 -4.83 0.78 -0.17
CA TYR A 89 -5.93 0.16 -0.92
C TYR A 89 -5.51 -1.02 -1.78
N THR A 90 -4.22 -1.24 -1.94
CA THR A 90 -3.71 -2.43 -2.62
C THR A 90 -2.39 -2.82 -1.98
N VAL A 91 -2.32 -4.06 -1.50
CA VAL A 91 -1.08 -4.70 -1.04
C VAL A 91 -0.93 -5.97 -1.83
N TRP A 92 0.19 -6.13 -2.52
CA TRP A 92 0.44 -7.36 -3.27
C TRP A 92 1.89 -7.82 -3.18
N ASN A 93 2.08 -9.13 -3.36
CA ASN A 93 3.40 -9.74 -3.35
C ASN A 93 3.96 -9.82 -4.76
N CYS A 94 5.22 -9.43 -4.92
CA CYS A 94 5.97 -9.52 -6.17
C CYS A 94 6.88 -10.74 -6.20
N SER A 95 6.98 -11.46 -5.08
CA SER A 95 7.80 -12.64 -4.93
C SER A 95 7.09 -13.69 -4.09
N ASP A 96 7.57 -14.91 -4.12
CA ASP A 96 7.10 -16.02 -3.29
C ASP A 96 7.68 -16.02 -1.86
N THR A 97 8.44 -14.99 -1.52
CA THR A 97 8.98 -14.82 -0.16
C THR A 97 7.85 -14.56 0.83
N LYS A 98 7.67 -15.47 1.78
CA LYS A 98 6.65 -15.34 2.81
C LYS A 98 6.89 -14.14 3.71
N GLY A 99 5.81 -13.46 4.08
CA GLY A 99 5.85 -12.37 5.04
C GLY A 99 6.21 -11.00 4.46
N SER A 100 6.43 -10.87 3.15
CA SER A 100 6.77 -9.58 2.52
C SER A 100 5.65 -8.56 2.67
N GLY A 101 4.39 -8.97 2.45
CA GLY A 101 3.24 -8.09 2.63
C GLY A 101 3.10 -7.61 4.07
N ARG A 102 3.30 -8.51 5.05
CA ARG A 102 3.33 -8.14 6.47
C ARG A 102 4.44 -7.15 6.78
N SER A 103 5.65 -7.41 6.31
CA SER A 103 6.80 -6.52 6.53
C SER A 103 6.53 -5.14 5.96
N LEU A 104 5.95 -5.08 4.77
CA LEU A 104 5.58 -3.81 4.12
C LEU A 104 4.55 -3.03 4.94
N ILE A 105 3.45 -3.66 5.33
CA ILE A 105 2.38 -2.94 6.04
C ILE A 105 2.84 -2.47 7.43
N LEU A 106 3.66 -3.26 8.12
CA LEU A 106 4.22 -2.85 9.41
C LEU A 106 5.25 -1.72 9.25
N ALA A 107 6.02 -1.74 8.17
CA ALA A 107 6.93 -0.63 7.84
C ALA A 107 6.14 0.65 7.49
N LEU A 108 5.02 0.54 6.80
CA LEU A 108 4.13 1.67 6.55
C LEU A 108 3.54 2.23 7.84
N GLN A 109 3.11 1.38 8.76
CA GLN A 109 2.63 1.80 10.08
C GLN A 109 3.69 2.63 10.81
N LYS A 110 4.93 2.17 10.82
CA LYS A 110 6.04 2.88 11.43
C LYS A 110 6.34 4.20 10.72
N TYR A 111 6.35 4.19 9.39
CA TYR A 111 6.59 5.37 8.57
C TYR A 111 5.55 6.45 8.86
N PHE A 112 4.27 6.11 8.83
CA PHE A 112 3.21 7.08 9.06
C PHE A 112 3.10 7.52 10.52
N SER A 113 3.53 6.71 11.49
CA SER A 113 3.54 7.13 12.90
C SER A 113 4.49 8.27 13.17
N SER A 114 5.52 8.44 12.34
CA SER A 114 6.46 9.57 12.43
C SER A 114 6.20 10.66 11.37
N HIS A 115 5.13 10.53 10.58
CA HIS A 115 4.80 11.48 9.53
C HIS A 115 3.77 12.49 10.01
N ALA A 116 4.18 13.74 10.21
CA ALA A 116 3.37 14.78 10.89
C ALA A 116 2.05 15.13 10.20
N LYS A 117 1.90 14.86 8.89
CA LYS A 117 0.71 15.24 8.11
C LYS A 117 -0.32 14.12 7.99
N VAL A 118 -0.02 12.93 8.48
CA VAL A 118 -0.92 11.78 8.43
C VAL A 118 -1.37 11.44 9.84
N ASN A 119 -2.68 11.45 10.07
CA ASN A 119 -3.27 11.18 11.39
C ASN A 119 -3.76 9.75 11.55
N ARG A 120 -4.10 9.10 10.44
CA ARG A 120 -4.70 7.77 10.44
C ARG A 120 -4.15 6.95 9.28
N LEU A 121 -3.97 5.66 9.52
CA LEU A 121 -3.67 4.66 8.50
C LEU A 121 -4.81 3.66 8.44
N VAL A 122 -5.59 3.72 7.37
CA VAL A 122 -6.79 2.89 7.16
C VAL A 122 -6.62 2.13 5.86
N THR A 123 -7.21 0.95 5.77
CA THR A 123 -7.18 0.16 4.53
C THR A 123 -8.52 0.23 3.79
N LEU A 124 -8.47 0.01 2.50
CA LEU A 124 -9.63 -0.36 1.69
C LEU A 124 -9.35 -1.76 1.15
N SER A 125 -9.96 -2.76 1.75
CA SER A 125 -9.63 -4.16 1.54
C SER A 125 -10.81 -4.94 0.95
N PRO A 126 -10.56 -5.99 0.13
CA PRO A 126 -11.64 -6.80 -0.40
C PRO A 126 -12.33 -7.62 0.70
N LEU A 127 -13.60 -7.97 0.50
CA LEU A 127 -14.39 -8.82 1.41
C LEU A 127 -13.97 -10.29 1.30
N THR A 128 -12.77 -10.61 1.73
CA THR A 128 -12.24 -11.97 1.72
C THR A 128 -11.72 -12.35 3.11
N GLU A 129 -11.81 -13.64 3.43
CA GLU A 129 -11.23 -14.17 4.66
C GLU A 129 -9.70 -13.97 4.70
N MET A 130 -9.04 -14.07 3.55
CA MET A 130 -7.60 -13.87 3.45
C MET A 130 -7.21 -12.44 3.86
N ALA A 131 -7.88 -11.42 3.33
CA ALA A 131 -7.64 -10.03 3.69
C ALA A 131 -7.93 -9.78 5.17
N LYS A 132 -9.04 -10.30 5.68
CA LYS A 132 -9.42 -10.16 7.09
C LYS A 132 -8.37 -10.75 8.03
N ARG A 133 -7.94 -11.99 7.76
CA ARG A 133 -6.89 -12.64 8.56
C ARG A 133 -5.58 -11.86 8.49
N PHE A 134 -5.21 -11.41 7.31
CA PHE A 134 -3.97 -10.67 7.09
C PHE A 134 -3.93 -9.42 7.97
N HIS A 135 -4.94 -8.57 7.89
CA HIS A 135 -4.93 -7.31 8.64
C HIS A 135 -5.10 -7.52 10.14
N LEU A 136 -5.99 -8.41 10.57
CA LEU A 136 -6.17 -8.68 12.00
C LEU A 136 -4.92 -9.31 12.62
N SER A 137 -4.26 -10.24 11.92
CA SER A 137 -3.04 -10.86 12.42
C SER A 137 -1.86 -9.89 12.49
N ASN A 138 -1.90 -8.82 11.72
CA ASN A 138 -0.88 -7.76 11.74
C ASN A 138 -1.15 -6.68 12.79
N GLY A 139 -2.20 -6.82 13.58
CA GLY A 139 -2.51 -5.91 14.67
C GLY A 139 -3.48 -4.78 14.32
N ALA A 140 -4.05 -4.76 13.12
CA ALA A 140 -5.10 -3.83 12.78
C ALA A 140 -6.41 -4.18 13.47
N ARG A 141 -7.27 -3.20 13.64
CA ARG A 141 -8.65 -3.42 14.07
C ARG A 141 -9.61 -3.29 12.91
N LEU A 142 -10.69 -4.05 12.93
CA LEU A 142 -11.78 -3.90 11.96
C LEU A 142 -12.53 -2.60 12.28
N LEU A 143 -12.48 -1.65 11.37
CA LEU A 143 -13.17 -0.36 11.51
C LEU A 143 -14.60 -0.45 11.00
N SER A 144 -14.81 -1.02 9.83
CA SER A 144 -16.14 -1.21 9.25
C SER A 144 -16.18 -2.37 8.25
N THR A 145 -17.37 -2.98 8.15
CA THR A 145 -17.71 -3.94 7.10
C THR A 145 -18.70 -3.25 6.17
N ASN A 146 -18.31 -3.09 4.91
CA ASN A 146 -19.09 -2.38 3.90
C ASN A 146 -19.68 -3.38 2.89
N PRO A 147 -20.59 -2.95 1.99
CA PRO A 147 -21.19 -3.87 1.00
C PRO A 147 -20.16 -4.58 0.11
N GLU A 148 -19.04 -3.91 -0.20
CA GLU A 148 -18.03 -4.43 -1.13
C GLU A 148 -16.61 -4.45 -0.56
N SER A 149 -16.41 -4.02 0.70
CA SER A 149 -15.08 -3.88 1.26
C SER A 149 -15.06 -3.99 2.78
N TYR A 150 -13.83 -4.16 3.31
CA TYR A 150 -13.52 -3.90 4.71
C TYR A 150 -12.65 -2.66 4.83
N ASN A 151 -12.85 -1.90 5.90
CA ASN A 151 -11.86 -0.95 6.36
C ASN A 151 -11.22 -1.49 7.65
N PHE A 152 -9.90 -1.60 7.65
CA PHE A 152 -9.10 -1.90 8.84
C PHE A 152 -8.29 -0.67 9.20
N GLU A 153 -8.01 -0.48 10.47
CA GLU A 153 -7.18 0.63 10.94
C GLU A 153 -5.98 0.13 11.71
N TYR A 154 -4.81 0.64 11.33
CA TYR A 154 -3.56 0.45 12.06
C TYR A 154 -3.32 1.66 12.96
N GLY A 155 -2.91 1.42 14.22
CA GLY A 155 -2.56 2.49 15.15
C GLY A 155 -1.26 3.19 14.72
N ILE A 156 -1.30 4.50 14.64
CA ILE A 156 -0.11 5.32 14.38
C ILE A 156 -0.02 6.50 15.34
#